data_67bb54bc676b47a27e3f9bcfd0a21322
#
_entry.id   67bb54bc676b47a27e3f9bcfd0a21322
#
_cell.length_a   1.000
_cell.length_b   1.000
_cell.length_c   1.000
_cell.angle_alpha   90.00
_cell.angle_beta   90.00
_cell.angle_gamma   90.00
#
_symmetry.space_group_name_H-M   'P 1'
#
loop_
_entity.id
_entity.type
_entity.pdbx_description
1 polymer ?
#
loop_
_entity_poly.entity_id
_entity_poly.type
_entity_poly.pdbx_seq_one_letter_code
_entity_poly.pdbx_strand_id
1 'polypeptide(L)'
;MYKKILVATDGSAIAQAAAASAVELARSCGSALLVLSVARPTYLMPQGAGAMACDPGFGVDVLMRQADDYVEHVARMAQAACVPCSTLTVFSDSPCDEIVAAAEREQCDLIVMGSHAGRRLRRLLMGSESHDVLTCSPVPVMLLRPHVAGKAGA
;
A
#
# COMPACT_ATOMS: atom_id res chain seq x y z
N MET A 1 19.40 8.10 -9.43
CA MET A 1 18.06 7.97 -10.01
C MET A 1 17.54 6.58 -9.67
N TYR A 2 16.28 6.46 -9.26
CA TYR A 2 15.70 5.17 -8.86
C TYR A 2 15.56 4.22 -10.05
N LYS A 3 15.86 2.94 -9.85
CA LYS A 3 15.75 1.90 -10.89
C LYS A 3 14.47 1.09 -10.76
N LYS A 4 14.08 0.76 -9.54
CA LYS A 4 12.87 0.00 -9.25
C LYS A 4 12.18 0.56 -8.00
N ILE A 5 10.93 0.95 -8.15
CA ILE A 5 10.13 1.58 -7.09
C ILE A 5 9.07 0.59 -6.62
N LEU A 6 9.00 0.32 -5.32
CA LEU A 6 7.90 -0.43 -4.72
C LEU A 6 6.77 0.53 -4.36
N VAL A 7 5.55 0.21 -4.77
CA VAL A 7 4.32 0.91 -4.39
C VAL A 7 3.48 -0.01 -3.52
N ALA A 8 3.24 0.38 -2.27
CA ALA A 8 2.34 -0.35 -1.39
C ALA A 8 0.93 0.27 -1.46
N THR A 9 -0.08 -0.56 -1.72
CA THR A 9 -1.47 -0.11 -1.86
C THR A 9 -2.44 -0.99 -1.06
N ASP A 10 -3.41 -0.35 -0.41
CA ASP A 10 -4.54 -0.97 0.27
C ASP A 10 -5.89 -0.60 -0.41
N GLY A 11 -5.82 -0.02 -1.61
CA GLY A 11 -6.99 0.45 -2.36
C GLY A 11 -7.62 1.75 -1.86
N SER A 12 -7.14 2.32 -0.77
CA SER A 12 -7.64 3.59 -0.26
C SER A 12 -7.36 4.76 -1.20
N ALA A 13 -8.12 5.86 -1.08
CA ALA A 13 -7.94 7.05 -1.91
C ALA A 13 -6.52 7.63 -1.82
N ILE A 14 -5.91 7.61 -0.63
CA ILE A 14 -4.54 8.10 -0.44
C ILE A 14 -3.51 7.14 -1.05
N ALA A 15 -3.73 5.83 -0.97
CA ALA A 15 -2.88 4.86 -1.64
C ALA A 15 -2.96 4.97 -3.15
N GLN A 16 -4.14 5.25 -3.71
CA GLN A 16 -4.31 5.51 -5.14
C GLN A 16 -3.58 6.78 -5.59
N ALA A 17 -3.64 7.85 -4.80
CA ALA A 17 -2.90 9.07 -5.06
C ALA A 17 -1.38 8.85 -4.99
N ALA A 18 -0.92 8.05 -4.02
CA ALA A 18 0.48 7.64 -3.91
C ALA A 18 0.92 6.83 -5.13
N ALA A 19 0.10 5.89 -5.57
CA ALA A 19 0.36 5.09 -6.76
C ALA A 19 0.46 5.95 -8.02
N ALA A 20 -0.46 6.90 -8.22
CA ALA A 20 -0.41 7.83 -9.35
C ALA A 20 0.90 8.63 -9.36
N SER A 21 1.31 9.16 -8.20
CA SER A 21 2.59 9.89 -8.07
C SER A 21 3.81 8.98 -8.34
N ALA A 22 3.75 7.73 -7.91
CA ALA A 22 4.83 6.77 -8.16
C ALA A 22 4.93 6.40 -9.65
N VAL A 23 3.80 6.27 -10.35
CA VAL A 23 3.79 6.03 -11.81
C VAL A 23 4.42 7.20 -12.55
N GLU A 24 4.08 8.44 -12.20
CA GLU A 24 4.69 9.64 -12.80
C GLU A 24 6.19 9.74 -12.50
N LEU A 25 6.60 9.43 -11.27
CA LEU A 25 8.00 9.39 -10.90
C LEU A 25 8.76 8.32 -11.69
N ALA A 26 8.21 7.10 -11.76
CA ALA A 26 8.81 6.00 -12.50
C ALA A 26 8.95 6.34 -13.99
N ARG A 27 7.92 6.94 -14.59
CA ARG A 27 7.97 7.41 -15.98
C ARG A 27 9.08 8.43 -16.20
N SER A 28 9.22 9.39 -15.29
CA SER A 28 10.23 10.46 -15.38
C SER A 28 11.65 9.95 -15.18
N CYS A 29 11.81 8.93 -14.35
CA CYS A 29 13.12 8.34 -14.03
C CYS A 29 13.53 7.17 -14.94
N GLY A 30 12.59 6.64 -15.74
CA GLY A 30 12.81 5.39 -16.48
C GLY A 30 12.88 4.17 -15.55
N SER A 31 12.16 4.21 -14.42
CA SER A 31 12.15 3.14 -13.41
C SER A 31 11.12 2.07 -13.74
N ALA A 32 11.32 0.86 -13.23
CA ALA A 32 10.26 -0.15 -13.14
C ALA A 32 9.47 0.01 -11.84
N LEU A 33 8.23 -0.46 -11.82
CA LEU A 33 7.37 -0.53 -10.64
C LEU A 33 7.18 -1.97 -10.16
N LEU A 34 7.18 -2.15 -8.84
CA LEU A 34 6.61 -3.30 -8.16
C LEU A 34 5.43 -2.80 -7.33
N VAL A 35 4.23 -3.28 -7.62
CA VAL A 35 3.03 -2.94 -6.85
C VAL A 35 2.72 -4.07 -5.88
N LEU A 36 2.65 -3.75 -4.60
CA LEU A 36 2.38 -4.70 -3.53
C LEU A 36 1.08 -4.35 -2.81
N SER A 37 0.23 -5.34 -2.62
CA SER A 37 -0.89 -5.27 -1.68
C SER A 37 -0.82 -6.43 -0.69
N VAL A 38 -0.99 -6.12 0.60
CA VAL A 38 -1.00 -7.11 1.67
C VAL A 38 -2.43 -7.27 2.17
N ALA A 39 -3.02 -8.43 1.91
CA ALA A 39 -4.30 -8.82 2.47
C ALA A 39 -4.12 -9.19 3.94
N ARG A 40 -4.87 -8.55 4.83
CA ARG A 40 -4.77 -8.79 6.27
C ARG A 40 -5.92 -9.64 6.76
N PRO A 41 -5.68 -10.58 7.68
CA PRO A 41 -6.76 -11.28 8.35
C PRO A 41 -7.63 -10.26 9.11
N THR A 42 -8.90 -10.17 8.74
CA THR A 42 -9.87 -9.38 9.51
C THR A 42 -10.41 -10.26 10.61
N TYR A 43 -9.95 -10.06 11.83
CA TYR A 43 -10.54 -10.68 13.00
C TYR A 43 -11.91 -10.00 13.25
N LEU A 44 -12.95 -10.50 12.60
CA LEU A 44 -14.32 -10.19 12.98
C LEU A 44 -14.56 -10.84 14.33
N MET A 45 -14.42 -10.09 15.41
CA MET A 45 -14.94 -10.49 16.70
C MET A 45 -16.46 -10.56 16.55
N PRO A 46 -17.10 -11.73 16.70
CA PRO A 46 -18.55 -11.80 16.68
C PRO A 46 -19.07 -11.12 17.93
N GLN A 47 -19.62 -9.94 17.76
CA GLN A 47 -20.47 -9.33 18.78
C GLN A 47 -21.86 -9.97 18.69
N GLY A 48 -22.13 -10.94 19.55
CA GLY A 48 -23.47 -11.47 19.77
C GLY A 48 -23.76 -12.81 19.10
N ALA A 49 -24.27 -13.69 19.90
CA ALA A 49 -24.77 -15.03 19.70
C ALA A 49 -25.12 -15.45 18.26
N GLY A 50 -24.45 -16.46 17.77
CA GLY A 50 -24.74 -17.14 16.52
C GLY A 50 -23.48 -17.33 15.66
N ALA A 51 -22.47 -17.99 16.20
CA ALA A 51 -21.34 -18.44 15.42
C ALA A 51 -21.79 -19.55 14.47
N MET A 52 -22.31 -19.20 13.30
CA MET A 52 -22.17 -20.06 12.14
C MET A 52 -20.67 -20.09 11.82
N ALA A 53 -20.11 -21.29 11.85
CA ALA A 53 -18.74 -21.52 11.46
C ALA A 53 -18.55 -21.02 10.01
N CYS A 54 -18.06 -19.81 9.85
CA CYS A 54 -17.57 -19.35 8.56
C CYS A 54 -16.31 -20.15 8.27
N ASP A 55 -16.29 -20.81 7.12
CA ASP A 55 -15.10 -21.49 6.61
C ASP A 55 -13.94 -20.46 6.59
N PRO A 56 -12.86 -20.66 7.36
CA PRO A 56 -11.74 -19.72 7.40
C PRO A 56 -11.11 -19.49 6.02
N GLY A 57 -11.21 -20.45 5.11
CA GLY A 57 -10.70 -20.34 3.74
C GLY A 57 -11.47 -19.34 2.87
N PHE A 58 -12.78 -19.27 3.04
CA PHE A 58 -13.60 -18.35 2.22
C PHE A 58 -13.26 -16.89 2.45
N GLY A 59 -12.95 -16.51 3.69
CA GLY A 59 -12.54 -15.15 4.03
C GLY A 59 -11.20 -14.76 3.43
N VAL A 60 -10.23 -15.67 3.39
CA VAL A 60 -8.91 -15.46 2.81
C VAL A 60 -9.00 -15.22 1.29
N ASP A 61 -9.76 -16.06 0.59
CA ASP A 61 -9.94 -15.93 -0.86
C ASP A 61 -10.55 -14.59 -1.26
N VAL A 62 -11.52 -14.10 -0.49
CA VAL A 62 -12.13 -12.78 -0.74
C VAL A 62 -11.11 -11.65 -0.53
N LEU A 63 -10.34 -11.70 0.55
CA LEU A 63 -9.32 -10.69 0.85
C LEU A 63 -8.18 -10.69 -0.17
N MET A 64 -7.77 -11.86 -0.63
CA MET A 64 -6.75 -11.99 -1.66
C MET A 64 -7.24 -11.44 -3.01
N ARG A 65 -8.46 -11.76 -3.43
CA ARG A 65 -9.05 -11.18 -4.65
C ARG A 65 -9.13 -9.66 -4.58
N GLN A 66 -9.52 -9.13 -3.43
CA GLN A 66 -9.55 -7.68 -3.23
C GLN A 66 -8.15 -7.05 -3.34
N ALA A 67 -7.13 -7.69 -2.79
CA ALA A 67 -5.75 -7.27 -2.92
C ALA A 67 -5.27 -7.35 -4.38
N ASP A 68 -5.66 -8.40 -5.11
CA ASP A 68 -5.37 -8.54 -6.54
C ASP A 68 -6.01 -7.41 -7.36
N ASP A 69 -7.25 -7.04 -7.08
CA ASP A 69 -7.94 -5.92 -7.73
C ASP A 69 -7.20 -4.59 -7.50
N TYR A 70 -6.66 -4.38 -6.30
CA TYR A 70 -5.90 -3.17 -5.99
C TYR A 70 -4.60 -3.07 -6.78
N VAL A 71 -3.82 -4.14 -6.83
CA VAL A 71 -2.55 -4.12 -7.59
C VAL A 71 -2.79 -4.05 -9.08
N GLU A 72 -3.84 -4.70 -9.60
CA GLU A 72 -4.21 -4.64 -11.01
C GLU A 72 -4.66 -3.25 -11.44
N HIS A 73 -5.37 -2.53 -10.57
CA HIS A 73 -5.74 -1.14 -10.84
C HIS A 73 -4.50 -0.27 -11.08
N VAL A 74 -3.49 -0.38 -10.22
CA VAL A 74 -2.23 0.36 -10.36
C VAL A 74 -1.43 -0.11 -11.58
N ALA A 75 -1.41 -1.41 -11.84
CA ALA A 75 -0.74 -1.96 -13.02
C ALA A 75 -1.31 -1.41 -14.34
N ARG A 76 -2.63 -1.23 -14.41
CA ARG A 76 -3.28 -0.57 -15.57
C ARG A 76 -2.85 0.89 -15.71
N MET A 77 -2.71 1.62 -14.60
CA MET A 77 -2.19 2.99 -14.64
C MET A 77 -0.74 3.04 -15.15
N ALA A 78 0.10 2.12 -14.68
CA ALA A 78 1.48 2.01 -15.13
C ALA A 78 1.57 1.65 -16.62
N GLN A 79 0.74 0.71 -17.08
CA GLN A 79 0.65 0.33 -18.49
C GLN A 79 0.25 1.52 -19.38
N ALA A 80 -0.75 2.29 -18.98
CA ALA A 80 -1.18 3.48 -19.72
C ALA A 80 -0.07 4.55 -19.80
N ALA A 81 0.82 4.59 -18.81
CA ALA A 81 1.99 5.47 -18.78
C ALA A 81 3.25 4.85 -19.41
N CYS A 82 3.16 3.65 -19.99
CA CYS A 82 4.28 2.89 -20.57
C CYS A 82 5.40 2.61 -19.55
N VAL A 83 5.05 2.40 -18.28
CA VAL A 83 5.99 2.07 -17.20
C VAL A 83 6.01 0.55 -16.99
N PRO A 84 7.18 -0.11 -17.04
CA PRO A 84 7.28 -1.53 -16.70
C PRO A 84 6.79 -1.78 -15.27
N CYS A 85 5.87 -2.73 -15.12
CA CYS A 85 5.20 -2.97 -13.83
C CYS A 85 5.05 -4.47 -13.57
N SER A 86 5.35 -4.88 -12.35
CA SER A 86 5.04 -6.19 -11.80
C SER A 86 4.15 -6.03 -10.57
N THR A 87 3.37 -7.05 -10.24
CA THR A 87 2.43 -7.05 -9.12
C THR A 87 2.73 -8.19 -8.16
N LEU A 88 2.46 -7.98 -6.89
CA LEU A 88 2.60 -8.96 -5.83
C LEU A 88 1.46 -8.78 -4.82
N THR A 89 0.78 -9.86 -4.48
CA THR A 89 -0.19 -9.93 -3.40
C THR A 89 0.25 -10.94 -2.37
N VAL A 90 0.12 -10.59 -1.10
CA VAL A 90 0.52 -11.42 0.03
C VAL A 90 -0.57 -11.42 1.08
N PHE A 91 -0.80 -12.54 1.74
CA PHE A 91 -1.66 -12.64 2.91
C PHE A 91 -0.78 -12.67 4.17
N SER A 92 -0.86 -11.62 4.99
CA SER A 92 -0.04 -11.50 6.20
C SER A 92 -0.69 -10.56 7.21
N ASP A 93 -0.46 -10.79 8.49
CA ASP A 93 -0.87 -9.91 9.58
C ASP A 93 0.15 -8.79 9.84
N SER A 94 1.33 -8.85 9.21
CA SER A 94 2.41 -7.86 9.33
C SER A 94 2.76 -7.20 7.98
N PRO A 95 1.97 -6.23 7.51
CA PRO A 95 2.23 -5.54 6.24
C PRO A 95 3.60 -4.87 6.19
N CYS A 96 4.07 -4.31 7.30
CA CYS A 96 5.40 -3.67 7.36
C CYS A 96 6.51 -4.65 6.97
N ASP A 97 6.52 -5.84 7.55
CA ASP A 97 7.53 -6.86 7.28
C ASP A 97 7.49 -7.32 5.83
N GLU A 98 6.28 -7.50 5.28
CA GLU A 98 6.09 -7.90 3.89
C GLU A 98 6.56 -6.82 2.90
N ILE A 99 6.29 -5.54 3.20
CA ILE A 99 6.74 -4.41 2.36
C ILE A 99 8.26 -4.34 2.35
N VAL A 100 8.88 -4.41 3.51
CA VAL A 100 10.36 -4.35 3.65
C VAL A 100 11.00 -5.56 2.99
N ALA A 101 10.52 -6.77 3.27
CA ALA A 101 11.03 -8.00 2.68
C ALA A 101 10.88 -8.02 1.14
N ALA A 102 9.75 -7.53 0.63
CA ALA A 102 9.54 -7.42 -0.82
C ALA A 102 10.51 -6.41 -1.45
N ALA A 103 10.73 -5.26 -0.81
CA ALA A 103 11.66 -4.25 -1.31
C ALA A 103 13.10 -4.80 -1.41
N GLU A 104 13.54 -5.54 -0.40
CA GLU A 104 14.87 -6.17 -0.39
C GLU A 104 14.97 -7.28 -1.43
N ARG A 105 14.05 -8.25 -1.42
CA ARG A 105 14.05 -9.39 -2.31
C ARG A 105 14.02 -8.97 -3.78
N GLU A 106 13.23 -7.97 -4.09
CA GLU A 106 13.02 -7.46 -5.44
C GLU A 106 14.01 -6.35 -5.83
N GLN A 107 14.92 -6.01 -4.93
CA GLN A 107 15.94 -4.98 -5.14
C GLN A 107 15.34 -3.61 -5.52
N CYS A 108 14.26 -3.23 -4.84
CA CYS A 108 13.71 -1.90 -4.96
C CYS A 108 14.60 -0.88 -4.24
N ASP A 109 14.71 0.31 -4.79
CA ASP A 109 15.56 1.40 -4.24
C ASP A 109 14.75 2.60 -3.74
N LEU A 110 13.41 2.49 -3.80
CA LEU A 110 12.47 3.41 -3.19
C LEU A 110 11.16 2.67 -2.86
N ILE A 111 10.57 2.98 -1.71
CA ILE A 111 9.20 2.59 -1.35
C ILE A 111 8.31 3.84 -1.40
N VAL A 112 7.15 3.75 -2.05
CA VAL A 112 6.13 4.81 -2.08
C VAL A 112 4.84 4.27 -1.49
N MET A 113 4.25 5.01 -0.55
CA MET A 113 3.00 4.63 0.09
C MET A 113 2.21 5.85 0.55
N GLY A 114 0.90 5.67 0.74
CA GLY A 114 0.04 6.68 1.33
C GLY A 114 0.14 6.71 2.85
N SER A 115 0.07 7.88 3.43
CA SER A 115 0.01 8.06 4.89
C SER A 115 -1.41 8.42 5.32
N HIS A 116 -2.04 7.54 6.10
CA HIS A 116 -3.37 7.77 6.67
C HIS A 116 -3.37 8.74 7.86
N ALA A 117 -2.58 9.80 7.84
CA ALA A 117 -2.59 10.83 8.86
C ALA A 117 -3.92 11.61 8.86
N GLY A 118 -5.02 10.96 9.24
CA GLY A 118 -6.32 11.59 9.45
C GLY A 118 -6.30 12.49 10.67
N ARG A 119 -7.07 13.61 10.61
CA ARG A 119 -7.21 14.61 11.68
C ARG A 119 -7.60 14.06 13.05
N ARG A 120 -8.13 12.84 13.14
CA ARG A 120 -8.54 12.18 14.39
C ARG A 120 -7.39 11.50 15.13
N LEU A 121 -6.24 11.34 14.51
CA LEU A 121 -5.07 10.63 15.05
C LEU A 121 -3.96 11.56 15.53
N ARG A 122 -4.24 12.84 15.73
CA ARG A 122 -3.26 13.79 16.28
C ARG A 122 -2.79 13.47 17.72
N ARG A 123 -3.43 12.51 18.39
CA ARG A 123 -3.09 12.14 19.77
C ARG A 123 -2.61 10.70 19.99
N LEU A 124 -2.84 9.82 19.02
CA LEU A 124 -2.42 8.42 19.11
C LEU A 124 -2.13 7.89 17.72
N LEU A 125 -0.84 7.73 17.43
CA LEU A 125 -0.31 6.93 16.34
C LEU A 125 -0.49 7.54 14.93
N MET A 126 0.56 8.12 14.39
CA MET A 126 0.88 7.99 12.96
C MET A 126 0.55 6.54 12.61
N GLY A 127 -0.26 6.31 11.55
CA GLY A 127 -0.71 4.95 11.23
C GLY A 127 0.46 4.00 11.39
N SER A 128 0.35 3.04 12.30
CA SER A 128 1.49 2.25 12.79
C SER A 128 2.34 1.70 11.66
N GLU A 129 1.71 1.29 10.57
CA GLU A 129 2.37 0.67 9.42
C GLU A 129 3.29 1.62 8.65
N SER A 130 2.83 2.85 8.35
CA SER A 130 3.68 3.82 7.64
C SER A 130 4.88 4.24 8.47
N HIS A 131 4.70 4.35 9.80
CA HIS A 131 5.78 4.65 10.71
C HIS A 131 6.75 3.48 10.87
N ASP A 132 6.21 2.27 10.95
CA ASP A 132 7.01 1.06 11.07
C ASP A 132 7.86 0.85 9.82
N VAL A 133 7.29 1.03 8.63
CA VAL A 133 8.05 0.96 7.36
C VAL A 133 9.13 2.04 7.29
N LEU A 134 8.84 3.28 7.71
CA LEU A 134 9.85 4.35 7.78
C LEU A 134 11.01 4.01 8.70
N THR A 135 10.73 3.31 9.80
CA THR A 135 11.74 3.01 10.83
C THR A 135 12.56 1.78 10.47
N CYS A 136 11.93 0.77 9.83
CA CYS A 136 12.56 -0.53 9.58
C CYS A 136 13.12 -0.67 8.17
N SER A 137 12.74 0.21 7.23
CA SER A 137 13.15 0.09 5.84
C SER A 137 14.63 0.42 5.64
N PRO A 138 15.40 -0.46 4.96
CA PRO A 138 16.77 -0.18 4.55
C PRO A 138 16.88 0.75 3.34
N VAL A 139 15.74 1.00 2.64
CA VAL A 139 15.68 1.88 1.47
C VAL A 139 14.84 3.12 1.78
N PRO A 140 15.04 4.24 1.04
CA PRO A 140 14.24 5.44 1.18
C PRO A 140 12.74 5.16 1.07
N VAL A 141 11.94 5.87 1.88
CA VAL A 141 10.48 5.77 1.87
C VAL A 141 9.87 7.14 1.60
N MET A 142 9.02 7.22 0.59
CA MET A 142 8.23 8.39 0.26
C MET A 142 6.80 8.20 0.74
N LEU A 143 6.35 9.05 1.65
CA LEU A 143 4.97 9.07 2.13
C LEU A 143 4.19 10.21 1.48
N LEU A 144 3.11 9.88 0.80
CA LEU A 144 2.13 10.86 0.37
C LEU A 144 1.09 11.10 1.48
N ARG A 145 0.85 12.38 1.76
CA ARG A 145 -0.21 12.81 2.67
C ARG A 145 -1.42 13.32 1.88
N PRO A 146 -2.64 13.18 2.41
CA PRO A 146 -3.78 13.83 1.80
C PRO A 146 -3.50 15.32 1.67
N HIS A 147 -3.72 15.87 0.48
CA HIS A 147 -3.65 17.31 0.31
C HIS A 147 -4.81 17.93 1.08
N VAL A 148 -4.52 18.51 2.23
CA VAL A 148 -5.49 19.40 2.89
C VAL A 148 -5.49 20.67 2.06
N ALA A 149 -6.49 20.82 1.20
CA ALA A 149 -6.77 22.11 0.56
C ALA A 149 -6.79 23.15 1.69
N GLY A 150 -5.77 23.99 1.72
CA GLY A 150 -5.67 25.06 2.68
C GLY A 150 -6.95 25.89 2.56
N LYS A 151 -7.65 26.15 3.68
CA LYS A 151 -8.56 27.27 3.74
C LYS A 151 -7.75 28.47 3.26
N ALA A 152 -8.07 28.97 2.08
CA ALA A 152 -7.68 30.31 1.70
C ALA A 152 -8.12 31.20 2.85
N GLY A 153 -7.16 31.76 3.56
CA GLY A 153 -7.41 32.68 4.63
C GLY A 153 -8.20 33.86 4.07
N ALA A 154 -9.26 34.15 4.72
CA ALA A 154 -9.93 35.42 4.59
C ALA A 154 -8.98 36.54 5.07
#